data_9b9bd5ec45de2399f1e9254d97b4ee6d
#
_entry.id   9b9bd5ec45de2399f1e9254d97b4ee6d
#
_cell.length_a   1.000
_cell.length_b   1.000
_cell.length_c   1.000
_cell.angle_alpha   90.00
_cell.angle_beta   90.00
_cell.angle_gamma   90.00
#
_symmetry.space_group_name_H-M   'P 1'
#
loop_
_entity.id
_entity.type
_entity.pdbx_description
1 polymer ?
#
loop_
_entity_poly.entity_id
_entity_poly.type
_entity_poly.pdbx_seq_one_letter_code
_entity_poly.pdbx_strand_id
1 'polypeptide(L)'
;MAKKQAEGAVEVNETLNKTEVFFDKYKKVILISVVAVIAIIVGVILYQNYVSEPRENKASTELGRGQEYFNAEQFDKALNGDGANYTGFLKIASDYSGTDAANLANLYAGLCYANMDKWEDAVKYLDQYSPAKDALVSPAAIAALGNAYAHVNQLDKAVENLLKAADMADKRADNNTNISVAPTFRQQAAILLESQGKKEEALKIYKEIKKKYINSSLVQSQEIDRYIERASR
;
A
#
# COMPACT_ATOMS: atom_id res chain seq x y z
N MET A 1 -53.15 25.00 -24.18
CA MET A 1 -51.85 25.32 -23.60
C MET A 1 -51.95 26.02 -22.24
N ALA A 2 -52.84 26.93 -22.00
CA ALA A 2 -52.99 27.66 -20.73
C ALA A 2 -53.27 26.79 -19.47
N LYS A 3 -54.03 25.67 -19.62
CA LYS A 3 -54.39 24.78 -18.50
C LYS A 3 -53.20 24.03 -17.92
N LYS A 4 -52.24 23.62 -18.79
CA LYS A 4 -51.02 22.92 -18.40
C LYS A 4 -49.98 23.84 -17.68
N GLN A 5 -49.99 25.13 -18.00
CA GLN A 5 -49.15 26.12 -17.32
C GLN A 5 -49.71 26.48 -15.94
N ALA A 6 -51.03 26.48 -15.77
CA ALA A 6 -51.67 26.74 -14.45
C ALA A 6 -51.46 25.58 -13.46
N GLU A 7 -51.55 24.32 -13.94
CA GLU A 7 -51.29 23.12 -13.12
C GLU A 7 -49.83 23.07 -12.66
N GLY A 8 -48.85 23.36 -13.53
CA GLY A 8 -47.45 23.45 -13.17
C GLY A 8 -47.09 24.54 -12.16
N ALA A 9 -47.78 25.71 -12.26
CA ALA A 9 -47.58 26.80 -11.33
C ALA A 9 -48.16 26.52 -9.93
N VAL A 10 -49.28 25.79 -9.85
CA VAL A 10 -49.88 25.36 -8.57
C VAL A 10 -49.02 24.31 -7.89
N GLU A 11 -48.50 23.36 -8.66
CA GLU A 11 -47.61 22.30 -8.14
C GLU A 11 -46.27 22.86 -7.61
N VAL A 12 -45.70 23.85 -8.29
CA VAL A 12 -44.47 24.54 -7.83
C VAL A 12 -44.76 25.35 -6.55
N ASN A 13 -45.89 26.03 -6.44
CA ASN A 13 -46.28 26.78 -5.25
C ASN A 13 -46.56 25.87 -4.05
N GLU A 14 -47.20 24.71 -4.22
CA GLU A 14 -47.37 23.72 -3.15
C GLU A 14 -46.04 23.13 -2.65
N THR A 15 -45.12 22.85 -3.57
CA THR A 15 -43.80 22.34 -3.23
C THR A 15 -42.98 23.41 -2.48
N LEU A 16 -43.02 24.66 -2.89
CA LEU A 16 -42.37 25.78 -2.22
C LEU A 16 -42.94 25.98 -0.81
N ASN A 17 -44.27 25.96 -0.64
CA ASN A 17 -44.89 26.07 0.67
C ASN A 17 -44.53 24.93 1.63
N LYS A 18 -44.46 23.69 1.14
CA LYS A 18 -44.01 22.52 1.95
C LYS A 18 -42.58 22.67 2.37
N THR A 19 -41.72 23.19 1.49
CA THR A 19 -40.30 23.42 1.76
C THR A 19 -40.10 24.53 2.78
N GLU A 20 -40.83 25.65 2.68
CA GLU A 20 -40.79 26.74 3.65
C GLU A 20 -41.25 26.30 5.03
N VAL A 21 -42.35 25.55 5.13
CA VAL A 21 -42.84 24.99 6.41
C VAL A 21 -41.85 24.05 7.04
N PHE A 22 -41.17 23.21 6.23
CA PHE A 22 -40.11 22.32 6.69
C PHE A 22 -38.94 23.12 7.26
N PHE A 23 -38.44 24.11 6.51
CA PHE A 23 -37.34 24.95 6.95
C PHE A 23 -37.67 25.73 8.23
N ASP A 24 -38.89 26.29 8.32
CA ASP A 24 -39.33 27.04 9.54
C ASP A 24 -39.41 26.11 10.76
N LYS A 25 -39.92 24.91 10.58
CA LYS A 25 -40.01 23.89 11.64
C LYS A 25 -38.66 23.44 12.15
N TYR A 26 -37.70 23.23 11.23
CA TYR A 26 -36.41 22.62 11.56
C TYR A 26 -35.21 23.57 11.54
N LYS A 27 -35.43 24.89 11.33
CA LYS A 27 -34.36 25.90 11.20
C LYS A 27 -33.33 25.86 12.33
N LYS A 28 -33.75 25.64 13.57
CA LYS A 28 -32.83 25.54 14.71
C LYS A 28 -31.97 24.29 14.66
N VAL A 29 -32.56 23.15 14.29
CA VAL A 29 -31.84 21.88 14.17
C VAL A 29 -30.86 21.94 12.99
N ILE A 30 -31.30 22.48 11.86
CA ILE A 30 -30.45 22.68 10.68
C ILE A 30 -29.25 23.58 11.02
N LEU A 31 -29.52 24.73 11.69
CA LEU A 31 -28.46 25.65 12.10
C LEU A 31 -27.45 24.99 13.04
N ILE A 32 -27.93 24.28 14.07
CA ILE A 32 -27.06 23.54 15.00
C ILE A 32 -26.23 22.47 14.26
N SER A 33 -26.85 21.74 13.34
CA SER A 33 -26.14 20.72 12.54
C SER A 33 -25.06 21.35 11.68
N VAL A 34 -25.34 22.45 11.00
CA VAL A 34 -24.35 23.16 10.18
C VAL A 34 -23.19 23.68 11.03
N VAL A 35 -23.49 24.29 12.20
CA VAL A 35 -22.44 24.75 13.13
C VAL A 35 -21.60 23.58 13.64
N ALA A 36 -22.21 22.44 13.97
CA ALA A 36 -21.47 21.23 14.38
C ALA A 36 -20.54 20.70 13.27
N VAL A 37 -21.02 20.66 12.03
CA VAL A 37 -20.19 20.24 10.87
C VAL A 37 -19.01 21.20 10.67
N ILE A 38 -19.26 22.53 10.75
CA ILE A 38 -18.18 23.52 10.62
C ILE A 38 -17.16 23.36 11.76
N ALA A 39 -17.60 23.13 12.99
CA ALA A 39 -16.72 22.92 14.13
C ALA A 39 -15.84 21.68 13.96
N ILE A 40 -16.40 20.58 13.42
CA ILE A 40 -15.63 19.37 13.09
C ILE A 40 -14.60 19.67 12.01
N ILE A 41 -14.97 20.33 10.92
CA ILE A 41 -14.04 20.69 9.83
C ILE A 41 -12.90 21.56 10.35
N VAL A 42 -13.21 22.59 11.12
CA VAL A 42 -12.19 23.46 11.75
C VAL A 42 -11.28 22.65 12.69
N GLY A 43 -11.86 21.77 13.51
CA GLY A 43 -11.10 20.89 14.40
C GLY A 43 -10.12 19.97 13.64
N VAL A 44 -10.56 19.41 12.52
CA VAL A 44 -9.72 18.57 11.65
C VAL A 44 -8.57 19.39 11.04
N ILE A 45 -8.86 20.59 10.52
CA ILE A 45 -7.83 21.48 9.94
C ILE A 45 -6.79 21.89 11.00
N LEU A 46 -7.24 22.27 12.19
CA LEU A 46 -6.32 22.62 13.28
C LEU A 46 -5.46 21.44 13.71
N TYR A 47 -6.05 20.26 13.87
CA TYR A 47 -5.31 19.05 14.18
C TYR A 47 -4.27 18.73 13.10
N GLN A 48 -4.65 18.81 11.82
CA GLN A 48 -3.75 18.53 10.71
C GLN A 48 -2.56 19.50 10.70
N ASN A 49 -2.79 20.81 10.80
CA ASN A 49 -1.73 21.82 10.69
C ASN A 49 -0.84 21.92 11.93
N TYR A 50 -1.40 21.73 13.13
CA TYR A 50 -0.65 21.94 14.38
C TYR A 50 -0.14 20.67 15.03
N VAL A 51 -0.67 19.51 14.67
CA VAL A 51 -0.27 18.21 15.26
C VAL A 51 0.27 17.24 14.22
N SER A 52 -0.52 16.94 13.18
CA SER A 52 -0.18 15.88 12.22
C SER A 52 1.01 16.27 11.36
N GLU A 53 0.96 17.44 10.71
CA GLU A 53 2.01 17.89 9.80
C GLU A 53 3.38 18.11 10.48
N PRO A 54 3.48 18.77 11.65
CA PRO A 54 4.75 18.88 12.37
C PRO A 54 5.33 17.51 12.81
N ARG A 55 4.46 16.55 13.17
CA ARG A 55 4.91 15.19 13.50
C ARG A 55 5.46 14.47 12.27
N GLU A 56 4.75 14.54 11.14
CA GLU A 56 5.19 13.98 9.85
C GLU A 56 6.54 14.56 9.42
N ASN A 57 6.70 15.89 9.47
CA ASN A 57 7.94 16.56 9.07
C ASN A 57 9.14 16.13 9.93
N LYS A 58 8.95 15.97 11.25
CA LYS A 58 10.00 15.45 12.13
C LYS A 58 10.33 14.00 11.82
N ALA A 59 9.30 13.15 11.69
CA ALA A 59 9.47 11.75 11.36
C ALA A 59 10.17 11.55 10.02
N SER A 60 9.78 12.32 8.98
CA SER A 60 10.41 12.29 7.66
C SER A 60 11.88 12.71 7.68
N THR A 61 12.23 13.71 8.49
CA THR A 61 13.62 14.13 8.67
C THR A 61 14.46 13.00 9.29
N GLU A 62 13.96 12.38 10.34
CA GLU A 62 14.63 11.24 10.99
C GLU A 62 14.69 10.03 10.04
N LEU A 63 13.61 9.76 9.30
CA LEU A 63 13.59 8.69 8.29
C LEU A 63 14.70 8.86 7.26
N GLY A 64 14.90 10.09 6.74
CA GLY A 64 15.96 10.39 5.77
C GLY A 64 17.36 10.05 6.30
N ARG A 65 17.64 10.39 7.56
CA ARG A 65 18.90 9.99 8.22
C ARG A 65 19.06 8.47 8.31
N GLY A 66 17.99 7.77 8.64
CA GLY A 66 17.99 6.30 8.66
C GLY A 66 18.27 5.69 7.31
N GLN A 67 17.73 6.28 6.23
CA GLN A 67 18.01 5.85 4.86
C GLN A 67 19.49 6.00 4.48
N GLU A 68 20.19 7.02 4.98
CA GLU A 68 21.64 7.16 4.78
C GLU A 68 22.40 5.99 5.40
N TYR A 69 22.07 5.61 6.66
CA TYR A 69 22.65 4.42 7.30
C TYR A 69 22.30 3.13 6.57
N PHE A 70 21.04 2.98 6.12
CA PHE A 70 20.60 1.83 5.35
C PHE A 70 21.38 1.69 4.04
N ASN A 71 21.53 2.78 3.29
CA ASN A 71 22.28 2.81 2.02
C ASN A 71 23.77 2.54 2.21
N ALA A 72 24.31 2.87 3.40
CA ALA A 72 25.70 2.57 3.78
C ALA A 72 25.85 1.15 4.39
N GLU A 73 24.80 0.31 4.31
CA GLU A 73 24.74 -1.06 4.87
C GLU A 73 24.99 -1.13 6.39
N GLN A 74 24.83 -0.01 7.10
CA GLN A 74 24.97 0.07 8.56
C GLN A 74 23.63 -0.26 9.24
N PHE A 75 23.13 -1.47 8.98
CA PHE A 75 21.77 -1.89 9.34
C PHE A 75 21.47 -1.81 10.83
N ASP A 76 22.44 -2.10 11.70
CA ASP A 76 22.25 -1.99 13.14
C ASP A 76 22.03 -0.53 13.57
N LYS A 77 22.81 0.42 13.04
CA LYS A 77 22.59 1.85 13.30
C LYS A 77 21.30 2.35 12.68
N ALA A 78 20.97 1.89 11.47
CA ALA A 78 19.69 2.23 10.83
C ALA A 78 18.49 1.79 11.69
N LEU A 79 18.56 0.62 12.32
CA LEU A 79 17.52 0.09 13.21
C LEU A 79 17.45 0.83 14.55
N ASN A 80 18.60 0.93 15.25
CA ASN A 80 18.65 1.26 16.67
C ASN A 80 19.10 2.69 16.96
N GLY A 81 19.57 3.43 15.93
CA GLY A 81 20.14 4.76 16.08
C GLY A 81 21.65 4.75 16.21
N ASP A 82 22.26 5.94 16.19
CA ASP A 82 23.71 6.16 16.24
C ASP A 82 24.22 6.54 17.64
N GLY A 83 23.30 6.63 18.59
CA GLY A 83 23.60 7.07 19.96
C GLY A 83 23.80 8.58 20.13
N ALA A 84 23.64 9.38 19.06
CA ALA A 84 23.82 10.83 19.09
C ALA A 84 22.60 11.59 18.54
N ASN A 85 22.47 11.66 17.23
CA ASN A 85 21.48 12.53 16.58
C ASN A 85 20.42 11.78 15.77
N TYR A 86 20.51 10.46 15.68
CA TYR A 86 19.57 9.61 14.97
C TYR A 86 19.01 8.53 15.91
N THR A 87 17.68 8.39 15.95
CA THR A 87 17.00 7.55 16.93
C THR A 87 16.75 6.11 16.48
N GLY A 88 16.88 5.79 15.19
CA GLY A 88 16.64 4.47 14.63
C GLY A 88 15.23 4.27 14.07
N PHE A 89 15.10 3.42 13.03
CA PHE A 89 13.83 3.11 12.43
C PHE A 89 12.81 2.53 13.40
N LEU A 90 13.25 1.71 14.35
CA LEU A 90 12.37 1.13 15.38
C LEU A 90 11.69 2.20 16.22
N LYS A 91 12.46 3.22 16.60
CA LYS A 91 11.94 4.33 17.40
C LYS A 91 11.07 5.27 16.56
N ILE A 92 11.42 5.50 15.30
CA ILE A 92 10.57 6.29 14.38
C ILE A 92 9.22 5.62 14.21
N ALA A 93 9.19 4.30 13.96
CA ALA A 93 7.95 3.55 13.78
C ALA A 93 7.04 3.61 15.01
N SER A 94 7.61 3.60 16.23
CA SER A 94 6.84 3.65 17.47
C SER A 94 6.40 5.08 17.83
N ASP A 95 7.33 6.04 17.87
CA ASP A 95 7.09 7.39 18.41
C ASP A 95 6.23 8.24 17.47
N TYR A 96 6.33 7.98 16.16
CA TYR A 96 5.57 8.69 15.12
C TYR A 96 4.47 7.83 14.50
N SER A 97 4.00 6.80 15.20
CA SER A 97 2.91 5.95 14.74
C SER A 97 1.75 6.75 14.14
N GLY A 98 1.23 6.31 12.99
CA GLY A 98 0.17 6.98 12.24
C GLY A 98 0.66 8.04 11.24
N THR A 99 1.99 8.24 11.10
CA THR A 99 2.58 9.06 10.03
C THR A 99 3.03 8.18 8.85
N ASP A 100 3.15 8.78 7.67
CA ASP A 100 3.67 8.08 6.48
C ASP A 100 5.14 7.69 6.67
N ALA A 101 5.91 8.54 7.35
CA ALA A 101 7.30 8.25 7.68
C ALA A 101 7.43 7.06 8.64
N ALA A 102 6.56 6.91 9.63
CA ALA A 102 6.56 5.73 10.51
C ALA A 102 6.17 4.45 9.75
N ASN A 103 5.25 4.55 8.80
CA ASN A 103 4.91 3.43 7.92
C ASN A 103 6.12 2.99 7.08
N LEU A 104 6.87 3.93 6.49
CA LEU A 104 8.12 3.64 5.79
C LEU A 104 9.22 3.15 6.73
N ALA A 105 9.27 3.62 7.98
CA ALA A 105 10.22 3.12 8.97
C ALA A 105 10.00 1.64 9.28
N ASN A 106 8.75 1.15 9.31
CA ASN A 106 8.46 -0.28 9.40
C ASN A 106 9.04 -1.06 8.20
N LEU A 107 8.85 -0.54 6.97
CA LEU A 107 9.43 -1.16 5.79
C LEU A 107 10.95 -1.25 5.89
N TYR A 108 11.63 -0.14 6.18
CA TYR A 108 13.09 -0.11 6.29
C TYR A 108 13.60 -0.97 7.45
N ALA A 109 12.90 -1.01 8.59
CA ALA A 109 13.25 -1.89 9.69
C ALA A 109 13.19 -3.36 9.26
N GLY A 110 12.12 -3.76 8.58
CA GLY A 110 12.00 -5.10 8.05
C GLY A 110 13.09 -5.47 7.04
N LEU A 111 13.43 -4.53 6.14
CA LEU A 111 14.53 -4.71 5.19
C LEU A 111 15.90 -4.79 5.88
N CYS A 112 16.15 -4.00 6.93
CA CYS A 112 17.36 -4.12 7.75
C CYS A 112 17.46 -5.51 8.36
N TYR A 113 16.39 -6.00 8.99
CA TYR A 113 16.37 -7.33 9.58
C TYR A 113 16.60 -8.43 8.54
N ALA A 114 15.99 -8.32 7.35
CA ALA A 114 16.22 -9.25 6.26
C ALA A 114 17.69 -9.28 5.81
N ASN A 115 18.34 -8.11 5.69
CA ASN A 115 19.77 -8.02 5.36
C ASN A 115 20.70 -8.52 6.47
N MET A 116 20.19 -8.66 7.69
CA MET A 116 20.92 -9.23 8.83
C MET A 116 20.55 -10.70 9.08
N ASP A 117 19.87 -11.36 8.15
CA ASP A 117 19.35 -12.75 8.25
C ASP A 117 18.42 -13.00 9.45
N LYS A 118 17.79 -11.95 10.00
CA LYS A 118 16.81 -12.02 11.10
C LYS A 118 15.38 -12.07 10.54
N TRP A 119 15.05 -13.20 9.93
CA TRP A 119 13.86 -13.33 9.07
C TRP A 119 12.53 -13.22 9.84
N GLU A 120 12.45 -13.70 11.08
CA GLU A 120 11.26 -13.57 11.94
C GLU A 120 10.96 -12.09 12.26
N ASP A 121 12.00 -11.32 12.60
CA ASP A 121 11.88 -9.89 12.83
C ASP A 121 11.55 -9.16 11.51
N ALA A 122 12.15 -9.57 10.39
CA ALA A 122 11.83 -9.03 9.08
C ALA A 122 10.32 -9.19 8.76
N VAL A 123 9.76 -10.38 8.93
CA VAL A 123 8.32 -10.62 8.78
C VAL A 123 7.51 -9.69 9.67
N LYS A 124 7.87 -9.58 10.95
CA LYS A 124 7.15 -8.76 11.92
C LYS A 124 7.03 -7.30 11.49
N TYR A 125 8.11 -6.69 11.00
CA TYR A 125 8.11 -5.28 10.62
C TYR A 125 7.57 -5.04 9.19
N LEU A 126 7.86 -5.93 8.23
CA LEU A 126 7.30 -5.85 6.88
C LEU A 126 5.77 -6.01 6.89
N ASP A 127 5.22 -6.84 7.78
CA ASP A 127 3.77 -7.04 7.91
C ASP A 127 3.05 -5.80 8.49
N GLN A 128 3.77 -4.92 9.21
CA GLN A 128 3.25 -3.66 9.71
C GLN A 128 3.20 -2.55 8.64
N TYR A 129 3.84 -2.75 7.50
CA TYR A 129 3.81 -1.78 6.41
C TYR A 129 2.46 -1.77 5.71
N SER A 130 1.84 -0.61 5.65
CA SER A 130 0.58 -0.38 4.93
C SER A 130 0.87 0.16 3.53
N PRO A 131 0.46 -0.54 2.45
CA PRO A 131 0.75 -0.10 1.08
C PRO A 131 0.11 1.24 0.72
N ALA A 132 0.90 2.15 0.15
CA ALA A 132 0.44 3.40 -0.44
C ALA A 132 -0.04 3.19 -1.90
N LYS A 133 -0.52 4.26 -2.55
CA LYS A 133 -1.00 4.20 -3.96
C LYS A 133 0.15 4.47 -4.95
N ASP A 134 1.26 3.74 -4.83
CA ASP A 134 2.39 3.81 -5.74
C ASP A 134 2.54 2.51 -6.56
N ALA A 135 3.28 2.57 -7.66
CA ALA A 135 3.42 1.44 -8.60
C ALA A 135 4.68 0.59 -8.36
N LEU A 136 5.56 0.98 -7.44
CA LEU A 136 6.88 0.34 -7.27
C LEU A 136 7.19 -0.01 -5.81
N VAL A 137 7.15 0.93 -4.89
CA VAL A 137 7.57 0.73 -3.49
C VAL A 137 6.64 -0.26 -2.78
N SER A 138 5.32 -0.02 -2.85
CA SER A 138 4.34 -0.87 -2.18
C SER A 138 4.31 -2.30 -2.73
N PRO A 139 4.31 -2.53 -4.07
CA PRO A 139 4.46 -3.89 -4.58
C PRO A 139 5.77 -4.56 -4.14
N ALA A 140 6.90 -3.83 -4.16
CA ALA A 140 8.19 -4.37 -3.72
C ALA A 140 8.20 -4.69 -2.21
N ALA A 141 7.56 -3.87 -1.37
CA ALA A 141 7.43 -4.13 0.06
C ALA A 141 6.63 -5.41 0.35
N ILE A 142 5.51 -5.62 -0.36
CA ILE A 142 4.72 -6.85 -0.24
C ILE A 142 5.50 -8.06 -0.76
N ALA A 143 6.29 -7.91 -1.83
CA ALA A 143 7.16 -8.98 -2.30
C ALA A 143 8.29 -9.30 -1.30
N ALA A 144 8.87 -8.27 -0.65
CA ALA A 144 9.85 -8.46 0.42
C ALA A 144 9.26 -9.25 1.60
N LEU A 145 8.01 -8.95 2.00
CA LEU A 145 7.27 -9.74 3.00
C LEU A 145 7.08 -11.19 2.54
N GLY A 146 6.72 -11.41 1.27
CA GLY A 146 6.62 -12.75 0.68
C GLY A 146 7.94 -13.52 0.77
N ASN A 147 9.04 -12.87 0.41
CA ASN A 147 10.37 -13.47 0.52
C ASN A 147 10.76 -13.76 1.98
N ALA A 148 10.48 -12.86 2.92
CA ALA A 148 10.72 -13.09 4.34
C ALA A 148 9.90 -14.31 4.85
N TYR A 149 8.63 -14.46 4.45
CA TYR A 149 7.84 -15.66 4.74
C TYR A 149 8.45 -16.94 4.18
N ALA A 150 9.06 -16.89 2.98
CA ALA A 150 9.76 -18.05 2.43
C ALA A 150 10.95 -18.46 3.29
N HIS A 151 11.74 -17.51 3.79
CA HIS A 151 12.88 -17.78 4.66
C HIS A 151 12.48 -18.39 6.03
N VAL A 152 11.32 -18.03 6.56
CA VAL A 152 10.78 -18.66 7.79
C VAL A 152 9.92 -19.92 7.48
N ASN A 153 10.07 -20.48 6.28
CA ASN A 153 9.37 -21.69 5.82
C ASN A 153 7.83 -21.62 5.84
N GLN A 154 7.26 -20.41 5.74
CA GLN A 154 5.82 -20.19 5.59
C GLN A 154 5.47 -20.05 4.10
N LEU A 155 5.69 -21.12 3.32
CA LEU A 155 5.70 -21.08 1.86
C LEU A 155 4.36 -20.67 1.24
N ASP A 156 3.23 -21.07 1.82
CA ASP A 156 1.91 -20.66 1.29
C ASP A 156 1.68 -19.14 1.44
N LYS A 157 2.07 -18.54 2.57
CA LYS A 157 2.02 -17.08 2.74
C LYS A 157 3.00 -16.36 1.84
N ALA A 158 4.17 -16.96 1.59
CA ALA A 158 5.15 -16.43 0.65
C ALA A 158 4.56 -16.33 -0.76
N VAL A 159 3.98 -17.41 -1.26
CA VAL A 159 3.31 -17.45 -2.58
C VAL A 159 2.18 -16.43 -2.66
N GLU A 160 1.31 -16.37 -1.65
CA GLU A 160 0.20 -15.41 -1.58
C GLU A 160 0.69 -13.96 -1.69
N ASN A 161 1.68 -13.59 -0.89
CA ASN A 161 2.21 -12.21 -0.89
C ASN A 161 2.93 -11.86 -2.20
N LEU A 162 3.69 -12.78 -2.78
CA LEU A 162 4.34 -12.56 -4.07
C LEU A 162 3.33 -12.37 -5.21
N LEU A 163 2.27 -13.16 -5.26
CA LEU A 163 1.19 -12.98 -6.23
C LEU A 163 0.42 -11.69 -6.00
N LYS A 164 0.13 -11.34 -4.74
CA LYS A 164 -0.48 -10.07 -4.35
C LYS A 164 0.38 -8.87 -4.78
N ALA A 165 1.70 -8.95 -4.62
CA ALA A 165 2.64 -7.92 -5.07
C ALA A 165 2.59 -7.75 -6.60
N ALA A 166 2.59 -8.85 -7.35
CA ALA A 166 2.48 -8.82 -8.81
C ALA A 166 1.16 -8.20 -9.28
N ASP A 167 0.04 -8.60 -8.69
CA ASP A 167 -1.28 -8.06 -9.01
C ASP A 167 -1.39 -6.58 -8.65
N MET A 168 -0.78 -6.18 -7.54
CA MET A 168 -0.73 -4.77 -7.13
C MET A 168 0.08 -3.93 -8.13
N ALA A 169 1.24 -4.42 -8.57
CA ALA A 169 2.05 -3.75 -9.58
C ALA A 169 1.30 -3.62 -10.91
N ASP A 170 0.60 -4.66 -11.34
CA ASP A 170 -0.20 -4.66 -12.57
C ASP A 170 -1.33 -3.62 -12.50
N LYS A 171 -2.15 -3.66 -11.44
CA LYS A 171 -3.30 -2.75 -11.27
C LYS A 171 -2.91 -1.26 -11.24
N ARG A 172 -1.66 -0.95 -10.97
CA ARG A 172 -1.15 0.42 -10.87
C ARG A 172 -0.35 0.86 -12.09
N ALA A 173 -0.15 -0.02 -13.06
CA ALA A 173 0.42 0.32 -14.36
C ALA A 173 -0.67 0.85 -15.30
N ASP A 174 -0.32 1.78 -16.19
CA ASP A 174 -1.26 2.49 -17.09
C ASP A 174 -2.14 1.56 -17.92
N ASN A 175 -1.63 0.39 -18.32
CA ASN A 175 -2.35 -0.61 -19.11
C ASN A 175 -2.66 -1.89 -18.30
N ASN A 176 -2.68 -1.81 -16.96
CA ASN A 176 -2.83 -2.95 -16.05
C ASN A 176 -1.79 -4.09 -16.30
N THR A 177 -0.59 -3.72 -16.77
CA THR A 177 0.47 -4.68 -17.05
C THR A 177 1.84 -4.07 -16.70
N ASN A 178 2.37 -4.41 -15.54
CA ASN A 178 3.70 -3.99 -15.13
C ASN A 178 4.74 -4.99 -15.62
N ILE A 179 5.45 -4.63 -16.71
CA ILE A 179 6.48 -5.50 -17.30
C ILE A 179 7.81 -5.53 -16.53
N SER A 180 7.98 -4.63 -15.55
CA SER A 180 9.25 -4.49 -14.82
C SER A 180 9.35 -5.41 -13.61
N VAL A 181 8.33 -5.44 -12.75
CA VAL A 181 8.41 -6.17 -11.47
C VAL A 181 7.40 -7.30 -11.35
N ALA A 182 6.20 -7.19 -11.94
CA ALA A 182 5.16 -8.20 -11.80
C ALA A 182 5.58 -9.59 -12.33
N PRO A 183 6.25 -9.73 -13.49
CA PRO A 183 6.70 -11.05 -13.96
C PRO A 183 7.71 -11.69 -13.02
N THR A 184 8.60 -10.91 -12.40
CA THR A 184 9.58 -11.40 -11.42
C THR A 184 8.90 -11.91 -10.15
N PHE A 185 7.93 -11.20 -9.61
CA PHE A 185 7.21 -11.64 -8.41
C PHE A 185 6.40 -12.90 -8.69
N ARG A 186 5.73 -13.01 -9.87
CA ARG A 186 5.05 -14.24 -10.29
C ARG A 186 6.03 -15.42 -10.47
N GLN A 187 7.20 -15.17 -11.05
CA GLN A 187 8.23 -16.18 -11.18
C GLN A 187 8.70 -16.70 -9.81
N GLN A 188 8.96 -15.81 -8.85
CA GLN A 188 9.33 -16.20 -7.48
C GLN A 188 8.25 -17.07 -6.83
N ALA A 189 6.98 -16.67 -6.96
CA ALA A 189 5.86 -17.47 -6.46
C ALA A 189 5.81 -18.87 -7.10
N ALA A 190 6.01 -18.96 -8.41
CA ALA A 190 6.00 -20.23 -9.12
C ALA A 190 7.19 -21.13 -8.72
N ILE A 191 8.37 -20.56 -8.47
CA ILE A 191 9.52 -21.31 -7.95
C ILE A 191 9.21 -21.92 -6.56
N LEU A 192 8.54 -21.16 -5.69
CA LEU A 192 8.11 -21.67 -4.38
C LEU A 192 7.07 -22.79 -4.51
N LEU A 193 6.13 -22.68 -5.45
CA LEU A 193 5.18 -23.76 -5.74
C LEU A 193 5.87 -25.02 -6.24
N GLU A 194 6.87 -24.91 -7.10
CA GLU A 194 7.68 -26.07 -7.51
C GLU A 194 8.37 -26.73 -6.32
N SER A 195 8.95 -25.94 -5.40
CA SER A 195 9.59 -26.46 -4.19
C SER A 195 8.63 -27.22 -3.27
N GLN A 196 7.34 -26.89 -3.34
CA GLN A 196 6.25 -27.59 -2.64
C GLN A 196 5.72 -28.83 -3.42
N GLY A 197 6.28 -29.13 -4.59
CA GLY A 197 5.78 -30.19 -5.47
C GLY A 197 4.52 -29.82 -6.27
N LYS A 198 4.02 -28.58 -6.18
CA LYS A 198 2.85 -28.05 -6.89
C LYS A 198 3.22 -27.62 -8.33
N LYS A 199 3.81 -28.55 -9.12
CA LYS A 199 4.36 -28.27 -10.46
C LYS A 199 3.31 -27.75 -11.45
N GLU A 200 2.09 -28.26 -11.41
CA GLU A 200 1.02 -27.85 -12.32
C GLU A 200 0.61 -26.38 -12.10
N GLU A 201 0.54 -25.95 -10.82
CA GLU A 201 0.24 -24.56 -10.47
C GLU A 201 1.39 -23.65 -10.93
N ALA A 202 2.63 -24.03 -10.67
CA ALA A 202 3.81 -23.30 -11.14
C ALA A 202 3.83 -23.15 -12.66
N LEU A 203 3.59 -24.26 -13.40
CA LEU A 203 3.53 -24.27 -14.85
C LEU A 203 2.48 -23.32 -15.42
N LYS A 204 1.30 -23.24 -14.76
CA LYS A 204 0.24 -22.30 -15.14
C LYS A 204 0.73 -20.85 -15.02
N ILE A 205 1.41 -20.52 -13.93
CA ILE A 205 1.95 -19.15 -13.71
C ILE A 205 3.04 -18.84 -14.75
N TYR A 206 3.96 -19.75 -15.03
CA TYR A 206 5.00 -19.53 -16.05
C TYR A 206 4.41 -19.30 -17.44
N LYS A 207 3.39 -20.07 -17.85
CA LYS A 207 2.67 -19.85 -19.10
C LYS A 207 1.93 -18.50 -19.14
N GLU A 208 1.36 -18.08 -18.01
CA GLU A 208 0.75 -16.75 -17.89
C GLU A 208 1.80 -15.63 -18.05
N ILE A 209 2.96 -15.75 -17.39
CA ILE A 209 4.06 -14.80 -17.55
C ILE A 209 4.45 -14.67 -19.03
N LYS A 210 4.68 -15.79 -19.73
CA LYS A 210 5.04 -15.78 -21.15
C LYS A 210 4.01 -15.10 -22.02
N LYS A 211 2.73 -15.31 -21.75
CA LYS A 211 1.62 -14.77 -22.53
C LYS A 211 1.37 -13.27 -22.22
N LYS A 212 1.41 -12.88 -20.96
CA LYS A 212 0.99 -11.54 -20.52
C LYS A 212 2.13 -10.51 -20.63
N TYR A 213 3.36 -10.88 -20.30
CA TYR A 213 4.48 -9.96 -20.19
C TYR A 213 5.49 -10.10 -21.32
N ILE A 214 4.98 -10.10 -22.56
CA ILE A 214 5.79 -10.33 -23.77
C ILE A 214 7.03 -9.44 -23.84
N ASN A 215 6.92 -8.17 -23.41
CA ASN A 215 8.01 -7.18 -23.45
C ASN A 215 8.87 -7.16 -22.16
N SER A 216 8.67 -8.09 -21.23
CA SER A 216 9.53 -8.19 -20.05
C SER A 216 10.88 -8.82 -20.38
N SER A 217 11.93 -8.49 -19.62
CA SER A 217 13.25 -9.09 -19.79
C SER A 217 13.22 -10.61 -19.69
N LEU A 218 12.43 -11.15 -18.76
CA LEU A 218 12.27 -12.59 -18.52
C LEU A 218 11.74 -13.35 -19.75
N VAL A 219 10.85 -12.71 -20.54
CA VAL A 219 10.30 -13.31 -21.76
C VAL A 219 11.22 -13.06 -22.97
N GLN A 220 11.75 -11.85 -23.10
CA GLN A 220 12.62 -11.48 -24.22
C GLN A 220 13.95 -12.24 -24.21
N SER A 221 14.49 -12.57 -23.03
CA SER A 221 15.69 -13.40 -22.88
C SER A 221 15.42 -14.91 -23.06
N GLN A 222 14.17 -15.32 -23.27
CA GLN A 222 13.72 -16.72 -23.31
C GLN A 222 13.98 -17.49 -22.00
N GLU A 223 14.28 -16.80 -20.91
CA GLU A 223 14.52 -17.45 -19.62
C GLU A 223 13.26 -18.17 -19.13
N ILE A 224 12.07 -17.61 -19.35
CA ILE A 224 10.80 -18.21 -18.97
C ILE A 224 10.57 -19.59 -19.60
N ASP A 225 11.12 -19.85 -20.79
CA ASP A 225 10.94 -21.13 -21.49
C ASP A 225 11.63 -22.28 -20.76
N ARG A 226 12.76 -22.01 -20.13
CA ARG A 226 13.47 -22.97 -19.28
C ARG A 226 12.64 -23.37 -18.04
N TYR A 227 11.95 -22.42 -17.44
CA TYR A 227 11.04 -22.70 -16.31
C TYR A 227 9.82 -23.51 -16.76
N ILE A 228 9.23 -23.19 -17.93
CA ILE A 228 8.11 -23.93 -18.49
C ILE A 228 8.54 -25.37 -18.79
N GLU A 229 9.68 -25.57 -19.43
CA GLU A 229 10.19 -26.91 -19.74
C GLU A 229 10.43 -27.73 -18.47
N ARG A 230 11.10 -27.14 -17.47
CA ARG A 230 11.39 -27.81 -16.19
C ARG A 230 10.12 -28.24 -15.46
N ALA A 231 9.12 -27.37 -15.38
CA ALA A 231 7.86 -27.67 -14.70
C ALA A 231 6.93 -28.61 -15.49
N SER A 232 7.20 -28.82 -16.78
CA SER A 232 6.44 -29.75 -17.65
C SER A 232 6.91 -31.21 -17.56
N ARG A 233 8.03 -31.46 -16.94
CA ARG A 233 8.61 -32.80 -16.69
C ARG A 233 8.14 -33.35 -15.35
#